data_8b2bf6bb7ec233bdbac314b05f0a4fd6
#
_entry.id   8b2bf6bb7ec233bdbac314b05f0a4fd6
#
_cell.length_a   1.000
_cell.length_b   1.000
_cell.length_c   1.000
_cell.angle_alpha   90.00
_cell.angle_beta   90.00
_cell.angle_gamma   90.00
#
_symmetry.space_group_name_H-M   'P 1'
#
loop_
_entity.id
_entity.type
_entity.pdbx_description
1 polymer ?
#
loop_
_entity_poly.entity_id
_entity_poly.type
_entity_poly.pdbx_seq_one_letter_code
_entity_poly.pdbx_strand_id
1 'polypeptide(L)'
;MKKAAVFNDLSGFGKCSLTAAIPVLSAQGVQCCPMASAVLTNQTGYEYHKCTDLTDMIKDYIYNWQKNNAHFDGIYSGFMTGSKQIELFMDFLDVFYEENTMLLVDPVMGDDGRTYGIYSAALLDGMKALSKKADVITPNLTEACLLADYDIEKVYSDTRKDVLLPLAAEISEKLRDLSGKNQDVIITGIKCRDDTAPFIYNLVTTANGTTTHRSHFFDVSFSGTGDLFASVICGSRLNGFSTEEAAERAGKFLYDSIADTMNDDTAPNDGVNFEKFLRELM
;
A
#
# COMPACT_ATOMS: atom_id res chain seq x y z
N MET A 1 -14.32 18.28 6.30
CA MET A 1 -14.07 16.83 6.22
C MET A 1 -12.93 16.63 5.22
N LYS A 2 -11.89 15.90 5.58
CA LYS A 2 -10.77 15.56 4.68
C LYS A 2 -11.24 14.65 3.56
N LYS A 3 -10.65 14.81 2.35
CA LYS A 3 -10.98 14.00 1.16
C LYS A 3 -9.72 13.35 0.60
N ALA A 4 -9.80 12.07 0.29
CA ALA A 4 -8.74 11.33 -0.39
C ALA A 4 -9.22 10.79 -1.75
N ALA A 5 -8.53 11.14 -2.83
CA ALA A 5 -8.68 10.45 -4.10
C ALA A 5 -7.93 9.12 -4.02
N VAL A 6 -8.60 8.00 -4.26
CA VAL A 6 -8.00 6.67 -4.12
C VAL A 6 -8.06 5.95 -5.47
N PHE A 7 -6.89 5.74 -6.08
CA PHE A 7 -6.72 5.02 -7.33
C PHE A 7 -6.31 3.57 -7.05
N ASN A 8 -7.25 2.65 -7.19
CA ASN A 8 -7.05 1.22 -6.96
C ASN A 8 -8.14 0.43 -7.69
N ASP A 9 -8.06 -0.89 -7.79
CA ASP A 9 -9.12 -1.69 -8.39
C ASP A 9 -10.34 -1.84 -7.46
N LEU A 10 -11.47 -2.19 -8.07
CA LEU A 10 -12.68 -2.59 -7.38
C LEU A 10 -12.92 -4.09 -7.59
N SER A 11 -12.54 -4.90 -6.62
CA SER A 11 -12.78 -6.34 -6.60
C SER A 11 -14.11 -6.65 -5.91
N GLY A 12 -15.01 -7.40 -6.60
CA GLY A 12 -16.36 -7.68 -6.12
C GLY A 12 -16.41 -8.72 -5.00
N PHE A 13 -15.50 -9.72 -5.03
CA PHE A 13 -15.38 -10.76 -4.03
C PHE A 13 -13.93 -10.87 -3.55
N GLY A 14 -13.74 -10.97 -2.23
CA GLY A 14 -12.47 -10.79 -1.54
C GLY A 14 -12.30 -9.35 -1.05
N LYS A 15 -11.63 -9.18 0.10
CA LYS A 15 -11.50 -7.90 0.81
C LYS A 15 -10.14 -7.28 0.51
N CYS A 16 -10.03 -6.55 -0.59
CA CYS A 16 -8.80 -5.87 -1.02
C CYS A 16 -9.10 -4.54 -1.72
N SER A 17 -8.09 -3.80 -2.04
CA SER A 17 -8.13 -2.61 -2.89
C SER A 17 -9.21 -1.60 -2.45
N LEU A 18 -10.10 -1.13 -3.32
CA LEU A 18 -11.14 -0.16 -2.96
C LEU A 18 -12.15 -0.70 -1.93
N THR A 19 -12.43 -2.02 -1.92
CA THR A 19 -13.34 -2.61 -0.92
C THR A 19 -12.75 -2.60 0.49
N ALA A 20 -11.45 -2.52 0.64
CA ALA A 20 -10.73 -2.28 1.89
C ALA A 20 -10.56 -0.76 2.18
N ALA A 21 -10.14 0.02 1.19
CA ALA A 21 -9.82 1.44 1.38
C ALA A 21 -11.05 2.28 1.75
N ILE A 22 -12.20 2.06 1.10
CA ILE A 22 -13.43 2.85 1.35
C ILE A 22 -13.88 2.77 2.81
N PRO A 23 -14.12 1.59 3.42
CA PRO A 23 -14.57 1.52 4.80
C PRO A 23 -13.50 2.00 5.80
N VAL A 24 -12.22 1.71 5.56
CA VAL A 24 -11.12 2.11 6.46
C VAL A 24 -10.95 3.64 6.49
N LEU A 25 -10.94 4.31 5.35
CA LEU A 25 -10.87 5.78 5.29
C LEU A 25 -12.12 6.41 5.89
N SER A 26 -13.32 5.86 5.58
CA SER A 26 -14.59 6.35 6.12
C SER A 26 -14.64 6.24 7.66
N ALA A 27 -14.15 5.15 8.24
CA ALA A 27 -14.06 4.98 9.70
C ALA A 27 -13.14 6.02 10.35
N GLN A 28 -12.11 6.47 9.65
CA GLN A 28 -11.19 7.52 10.09
C GLN A 28 -11.73 8.95 9.82
N GLY A 29 -13.00 9.09 9.38
CA GLY A 29 -13.60 10.40 9.10
C GLY A 29 -13.09 11.07 7.82
N VAL A 30 -12.43 10.31 6.92
CA VAL A 30 -11.94 10.78 5.63
C VAL A 30 -12.91 10.33 4.53
N GLN A 31 -13.37 11.28 3.71
CA GLN A 31 -14.15 10.93 2.52
C GLN A 31 -13.27 10.26 1.48
N CYS A 32 -13.48 8.99 1.23
CA CYS A 32 -12.87 8.28 0.12
C CYS A 32 -13.57 8.67 -1.19
N CYS A 33 -12.79 9.16 -2.17
CA CYS A 33 -13.24 9.45 -3.54
C CYS A 33 -12.60 8.40 -4.46
N PRO A 34 -13.27 7.25 -4.73
CA PRO A 34 -12.67 6.16 -5.46
C PRO A 34 -12.53 6.48 -6.95
N MET A 35 -11.36 6.17 -7.51
CA MET A 35 -11.06 6.17 -8.94
C MET A 35 -10.62 4.76 -9.31
N ALA A 36 -11.53 3.98 -9.89
CA ALA A 36 -11.26 2.58 -10.16
C ALA A 36 -10.28 2.40 -11.33
N SER A 37 -9.17 1.73 -11.09
CA SER A 37 -8.19 1.31 -12.11
C SER A 37 -8.73 0.16 -12.98
N ALA A 38 -9.48 -0.73 -12.35
CA ALA A 38 -10.16 -1.87 -12.95
C ALA A 38 -11.38 -2.27 -12.13
N VAL A 39 -12.29 -3.03 -12.72
CA VAL A 39 -13.35 -3.75 -12.01
C VAL A 39 -13.13 -5.25 -12.20
N LEU A 40 -13.04 -5.98 -11.09
CA LEU A 40 -12.88 -7.42 -11.10
C LEU A 40 -14.11 -8.09 -10.49
N THR A 41 -14.47 -9.27 -11.02
CA THR A 41 -15.53 -10.09 -10.41
C THR A 41 -15.14 -10.50 -8.98
N ASN A 42 -13.85 -10.75 -8.77
CA ASN A 42 -13.21 -11.10 -7.49
C ASN A 42 -11.71 -10.85 -7.60
N GLN A 43 -11.03 -10.79 -6.48
CA GLN A 43 -9.58 -10.56 -6.46
C GLN A 43 -8.80 -11.69 -7.18
N THR A 44 -7.60 -11.39 -7.68
CA THR A 44 -6.84 -12.22 -8.62
C THR A 44 -6.26 -13.52 -8.05
N GLY A 45 -6.29 -13.72 -6.74
CA GLY A 45 -5.87 -14.97 -6.08
C GLY A 45 -6.86 -16.14 -6.28
N TYR A 46 -8.08 -15.85 -6.74
CA TYR A 46 -9.04 -16.90 -7.11
C TYR A 46 -8.77 -17.42 -8.52
N GLU A 47 -8.97 -18.72 -8.74
CA GLU A 47 -8.76 -19.37 -10.02
C GLU A 47 -9.66 -18.77 -11.13
N TYR A 48 -10.92 -18.52 -10.80
CA TYR A 48 -11.90 -17.99 -11.74
C TYR A 48 -12.15 -16.52 -11.43
N HIS A 49 -11.59 -15.63 -12.22
CA HIS A 49 -11.82 -14.19 -12.13
C HIS A 49 -11.87 -13.55 -13.51
N LYS A 50 -12.55 -12.41 -13.60
CA LYS A 50 -12.54 -11.57 -14.78
C LYS A 50 -12.20 -10.14 -14.38
N CYS A 51 -11.27 -9.55 -15.09
CA CYS A 51 -10.87 -8.16 -14.95
C CYS A 51 -11.36 -7.35 -16.16
N THR A 52 -11.95 -6.20 -15.89
CA THR A 52 -12.23 -5.15 -16.89
C THR A 52 -11.37 -3.95 -16.56
N ASP A 53 -10.39 -3.67 -17.40
CA ASP A 53 -9.51 -2.51 -17.31
C ASP A 53 -10.30 -1.22 -17.55
N LEU A 54 -10.04 -0.18 -16.75
CA LEU A 54 -10.68 1.13 -16.84
C LEU A 54 -9.73 2.26 -17.24
N THR A 55 -8.64 1.93 -17.94
CA THR A 55 -7.63 2.89 -18.38
C THR A 55 -8.24 4.10 -19.11
N ASP A 56 -9.17 3.85 -20.02
CA ASP A 56 -9.79 4.92 -20.80
C ASP A 56 -10.63 5.88 -19.94
N MET A 57 -11.18 5.40 -18.81
CA MET A 57 -11.99 6.20 -17.90
C MET A 57 -11.18 7.21 -17.07
N ILE A 58 -9.87 7.03 -16.96
CA ILE A 58 -9.01 7.92 -16.14
C ILE A 58 -9.07 9.37 -16.64
N LYS A 59 -9.11 9.57 -17.97
CA LYS A 59 -9.24 10.92 -18.56
C LYS A 59 -10.58 11.54 -18.24
N ASP A 60 -11.64 10.74 -18.14
CA ASP A 60 -12.98 11.25 -17.77
C ASP A 60 -13.02 11.64 -16.29
N TYR A 61 -12.34 10.89 -15.38
CA TYR A 61 -12.16 11.31 -13.99
C TYR A 61 -11.45 12.66 -13.92
N ILE A 62 -10.31 12.84 -14.62
CA ILE A 62 -9.56 14.10 -14.62
C ILE A 62 -10.46 15.24 -15.10
N TYR A 63 -11.08 15.08 -16.27
CA TYR A 63 -11.91 16.10 -16.87
C TYR A 63 -13.12 16.48 -16.00
N ASN A 64 -13.89 15.48 -15.55
CA ASN A 64 -15.12 15.73 -14.81
C ASN A 64 -14.84 16.27 -13.40
N TRP A 65 -13.84 15.76 -12.71
CA TRP A 65 -13.48 16.24 -11.40
C TRP A 65 -12.92 17.67 -11.43
N GLN A 66 -12.12 18.00 -12.44
CA GLN A 66 -11.65 19.36 -12.66
C GLN A 66 -12.82 20.34 -12.95
N LYS A 67 -13.78 19.92 -13.81
CA LYS A 67 -14.99 20.73 -14.11
C LYS A 67 -15.89 20.93 -12.88
N ASN A 68 -15.89 19.99 -11.97
CA ASN A 68 -16.63 20.08 -10.71
C ASN A 68 -15.83 20.72 -9.57
N ASN A 69 -14.65 21.29 -9.85
CA ASN A 69 -13.77 21.92 -8.86
C ASN A 69 -13.44 20.98 -7.68
N ALA A 70 -13.13 19.72 -7.97
CA ALA A 70 -12.72 18.78 -6.95
C ALA A 70 -11.33 19.14 -6.40
N HIS A 71 -11.18 19.04 -5.07
CA HIS A 71 -9.93 19.21 -4.35
C HIS A 71 -9.75 18.08 -3.35
N PHE A 72 -8.50 17.66 -3.13
CA PHE A 72 -8.16 16.54 -2.27
C PHE A 72 -7.09 16.93 -1.26
N ASP A 73 -7.30 16.52 -0.01
CA ASP A 73 -6.28 16.61 1.04
C ASP A 73 -5.23 15.51 0.91
N GLY A 74 -5.61 14.38 0.29
CA GLY A 74 -4.73 13.27 0.00
C GLY A 74 -5.04 12.59 -1.32
N ILE A 75 -4.02 11.98 -1.89
CA ILE A 75 -4.11 11.11 -3.07
C ILE A 75 -3.41 9.81 -2.68
N TYR A 76 -4.08 8.69 -2.89
CA TYR A 76 -3.54 7.35 -2.61
C TYR A 76 -3.64 6.48 -3.86
N SER A 77 -2.52 5.89 -4.28
CA SER A 77 -2.48 4.94 -5.38
C SER A 77 -2.10 3.54 -4.89
N GLY A 78 -2.84 2.53 -5.35
CA GLY A 78 -2.55 1.12 -5.18
C GLY A 78 -2.38 0.43 -6.55
N PHE A 79 -3.13 -0.64 -6.79
CA PHE A 79 -3.01 -1.47 -7.98
C PHE A 79 -3.31 -0.72 -9.28
N MET A 80 -2.39 -0.90 -10.25
CA MET A 80 -2.50 -0.42 -11.63
C MET A 80 -2.30 -1.57 -12.61
N THR A 81 -3.09 -1.62 -13.67
CA THR A 81 -3.05 -2.71 -14.65
C THR A 81 -1.85 -2.66 -15.58
N GLY A 82 -1.11 -1.55 -15.64
CA GLY A 82 0.07 -1.39 -16.49
C GLY A 82 0.63 0.03 -16.52
N SER A 83 1.73 0.19 -17.25
CA SER A 83 2.45 1.49 -17.35
C SER A 83 1.59 2.62 -17.91
N LYS A 84 0.60 2.31 -18.77
CA LYS A 84 -0.30 3.34 -19.32
C LYS A 84 -1.17 3.98 -18.24
N GLN A 85 -1.60 3.21 -17.24
CA GLN A 85 -2.34 3.79 -16.10
C GLN A 85 -1.44 4.68 -15.25
N ILE A 86 -0.16 4.32 -15.08
CA ILE A 86 0.79 5.17 -14.37
C ILE A 86 0.98 6.51 -15.10
N GLU A 87 1.14 6.50 -16.43
CA GLU A 87 1.24 7.73 -17.22
C GLU A 87 0.00 8.64 -17.00
N LEU A 88 -1.19 8.07 -17.13
CA LEU A 88 -2.43 8.84 -16.93
C LEU A 88 -2.64 9.27 -15.47
N PHE A 89 -2.16 8.49 -14.52
CA PHE A 89 -2.17 8.89 -13.12
C PHE A 89 -1.18 10.04 -12.84
N MET A 90 -0.05 10.09 -13.55
CA MET A 90 0.84 11.26 -13.52
C MET A 90 0.15 12.51 -14.08
N ASP A 91 -0.64 12.39 -15.17
CA ASP A 91 -1.48 13.48 -15.68
C ASP A 91 -2.53 13.92 -14.62
N PHE A 92 -3.10 12.96 -13.87
CA PHE A 92 -3.99 13.26 -12.75
C PHE A 92 -3.28 14.05 -11.64
N LEU A 93 -2.04 13.66 -11.28
CA LEU A 93 -1.25 14.39 -10.30
C LEU A 93 -0.92 15.82 -10.73
N ASP A 94 -0.64 16.04 -12.02
CA ASP A 94 -0.36 17.38 -12.55
C ASP A 94 -1.55 18.33 -12.39
N VAL A 95 -2.78 17.79 -12.23
CA VAL A 95 -4.01 18.58 -12.04
C VAL A 95 -4.39 18.74 -10.56
N PHE A 96 -4.22 17.69 -9.74
CA PHE A 96 -4.81 17.61 -8.41
C PHE A 96 -3.81 17.53 -7.24
N TYR A 97 -2.52 17.32 -7.53
CA TYR A 97 -1.49 17.28 -6.49
C TYR A 97 -0.97 18.69 -6.21
N GLU A 98 -1.54 19.31 -5.18
CA GLU A 98 -1.26 20.67 -4.75
C GLU A 98 -0.28 20.67 -3.55
N GLU A 99 0.23 21.85 -3.16
CA GLU A 99 1.25 22.02 -2.10
C GLU A 99 0.85 21.36 -0.76
N ASN A 100 -0.45 21.35 -0.44
CA ASN A 100 -0.97 20.79 0.82
C ASN A 100 -1.62 19.41 0.64
N THR A 101 -1.50 18.82 -0.52
CA THR A 101 -2.02 17.47 -0.81
C THR A 101 -0.95 16.43 -0.46
N MET A 102 -1.27 15.45 0.36
CA MET A 102 -0.38 14.32 0.65
C MET A 102 -0.52 13.26 -0.46
N LEU A 103 0.59 12.81 -1.03
CA LEU A 103 0.63 11.68 -1.96
C LEU A 103 1.18 10.43 -1.25
N LEU A 104 0.34 9.40 -1.12
CA LEU A 104 0.73 8.06 -0.69
C LEU A 104 0.74 7.12 -1.90
N VAL A 105 1.83 6.38 -2.08
CA VAL A 105 1.97 5.37 -3.12
C VAL A 105 2.23 4.00 -2.49
N ASP A 106 1.30 3.08 -2.70
CA ASP A 106 1.49 1.65 -2.46
C ASP A 106 1.91 0.99 -3.79
N PRO A 107 3.20 0.61 -3.94
CA PRO A 107 3.77 0.29 -5.25
C PRO A 107 3.55 -1.17 -5.63
N VAL A 108 2.29 -1.58 -5.82
CA VAL A 108 1.87 -2.96 -6.04
C VAL A 108 2.52 -3.59 -7.28
N MET A 109 3.56 -4.43 -7.06
CA MET A 109 4.32 -5.10 -8.14
C MET A 109 4.65 -6.56 -7.85
N GLY A 110 4.65 -6.98 -6.59
CA GLY A 110 5.04 -8.34 -6.20
C GLY A 110 5.06 -8.53 -4.69
N ASP A 111 5.25 -9.75 -4.23
CA ASP A 111 5.38 -10.11 -2.80
C ASP A 111 6.18 -11.40 -2.62
N ASP A 112 6.70 -11.64 -1.41
CA ASP A 112 7.45 -12.85 -1.02
C ASP A 112 8.53 -13.26 -2.05
N GLY A 113 9.30 -12.28 -2.53
CA GLY A 113 10.41 -12.48 -3.47
C GLY A 113 9.99 -12.70 -4.92
N ARG A 114 8.71 -12.51 -5.28
CA ARG A 114 8.19 -12.76 -6.63
C ARG A 114 7.39 -11.57 -7.14
N THR A 115 7.50 -11.32 -8.44
CA THR A 115 6.68 -10.32 -9.13
C THR A 115 5.31 -10.88 -9.52
N TYR A 116 4.29 -10.02 -9.55
CA TYR A 116 2.96 -10.38 -10.02
C TYR A 116 2.92 -10.52 -11.56
N GLY A 117 1.88 -11.18 -12.08
CA GLY A 117 1.73 -11.44 -13.53
C GLY A 117 1.61 -10.19 -14.41
N ILE A 118 1.28 -9.04 -13.82
CA ILE A 118 1.24 -7.73 -14.52
C ILE A 118 2.61 -7.06 -14.64
N TYR A 119 3.62 -7.58 -13.93
CA TYR A 119 4.95 -6.96 -13.89
C TYR A 119 5.58 -6.87 -15.29
N SER A 120 6.17 -5.73 -15.57
CA SER A 120 6.99 -5.46 -16.75
C SER A 120 8.04 -4.38 -16.44
N ALA A 121 9.10 -4.30 -17.26
CA ALA A 121 10.10 -3.24 -17.10
C ALA A 121 9.48 -1.84 -17.20
N ALA A 122 8.53 -1.64 -18.11
CA ALA A 122 7.84 -0.35 -18.25
C ALA A 122 6.96 -0.01 -17.02
N LEU A 123 6.32 -1.02 -16.39
CA LEU A 123 5.60 -0.82 -15.14
C LEU A 123 6.57 -0.41 -14.02
N LEU A 124 7.71 -1.09 -13.89
CA LEU A 124 8.72 -0.78 -12.88
C LEU A 124 9.27 0.64 -13.05
N ASP A 125 9.63 1.03 -14.29
CA ASP A 125 10.15 2.37 -14.57
C ASP A 125 9.12 3.46 -14.20
N GLY A 126 7.86 3.24 -14.57
CA GLY A 126 6.76 4.11 -14.20
C GLY A 126 6.55 4.18 -12.68
N MET A 127 6.56 3.03 -12.01
CA MET A 127 6.38 2.97 -10.55
C MET A 127 7.54 3.63 -9.79
N LYS A 128 8.79 3.50 -10.27
CA LYS A 128 9.94 4.24 -9.75
C LYS A 128 9.75 5.75 -9.88
N ALA A 129 9.26 6.22 -11.03
CA ALA A 129 9.00 7.64 -11.25
C ALA A 129 7.86 8.16 -10.34
N LEU A 130 6.80 7.38 -10.18
CA LEU A 130 5.67 7.71 -9.31
C LEU A 130 6.09 7.72 -7.83
N SER A 131 6.78 6.67 -7.37
CA SER A 131 7.24 6.56 -5.98
C SER A 131 8.15 7.73 -5.56
N LYS A 132 8.99 8.24 -6.46
CA LYS A 132 9.82 9.43 -6.19
C LYS A 132 9.00 10.70 -5.93
N LYS A 133 7.80 10.82 -6.48
CA LYS A 133 6.91 11.96 -6.24
C LYS A 133 6.16 11.87 -4.90
N ALA A 134 6.03 10.67 -4.35
CA ALA A 134 5.22 10.42 -3.14
C ALA A 134 5.80 11.07 -1.88
N ASP A 135 4.93 11.48 -0.97
CA ASP A 135 5.30 11.92 0.39
C ASP A 135 5.47 10.71 1.32
N VAL A 136 4.68 9.67 1.09
CA VAL A 136 4.76 8.38 1.80
C VAL A 136 4.71 7.25 0.79
N ILE A 137 5.58 6.24 0.94
CA ILE A 137 5.50 4.98 0.20
C ILE A 137 5.40 3.80 1.16
N THR A 138 4.63 2.76 0.76
CA THR A 138 4.37 1.57 1.59
C THR A 138 4.81 0.26 0.93
N PRO A 139 6.00 0.16 0.32
CA PRO A 139 6.42 -1.06 -0.34
C PRO A 139 6.55 -2.22 0.66
N ASN A 140 6.21 -3.44 0.24
CA ASN A 140 6.75 -4.62 0.91
C ASN A 140 8.24 -4.80 0.55
N LEU A 141 8.92 -5.78 1.18
CA LEU A 141 10.36 -5.95 0.98
C LEU A 141 10.73 -6.26 -0.50
N THR A 142 9.89 -7.01 -1.23
CA THR A 142 10.11 -7.32 -2.65
C THR A 142 10.04 -6.04 -3.49
N GLU A 143 9.02 -5.23 -3.27
CA GLU A 143 8.80 -3.96 -3.96
C GLU A 143 9.90 -2.95 -3.64
N ALA A 144 10.33 -2.89 -2.37
CA ALA A 144 11.46 -2.05 -1.96
C ALA A 144 12.75 -2.43 -2.70
N CYS A 145 13.03 -3.74 -2.86
CA CYS A 145 14.15 -4.22 -3.66
C CYS A 145 14.04 -3.77 -5.12
N LEU A 146 12.86 -3.92 -5.74
CA LEU A 146 12.62 -3.53 -7.13
C LEU A 146 12.82 -2.02 -7.34
N LEU A 147 12.25 -1.20 -6.45
CA LEU A 147 12.36 0.25 -6.53
C LEU A 147 13.79 0.76 -6.33
N ALA A 148 14.54 0.11 -5.44
CA ALA A 148 15.90 0.49 -5.08
C ALA A 148 17.00 -0.22 -5.89
N ASP A 149 16.64 -1.05 -6.88
CA ASP A 149 17.58 -1.87 -7.69
C ASP A 149 18.45 -2.80 -6.82
N TYR A 150 17.83 -3.50 -5.87
CA TYR A 150 18.49 -4.58 -5.13
C TYR A 150 18.12 -5.95 -5.73
N ASP A 151 19.06 -6.88 -5.67
CA ASP A 151 18.87 -8.27 -6.07
C ASP A 151 17.97 -8.98 -5.04
N ILE A 152 16.75 -9.29 -5.45
CA ILE A 152 15.73 -9.93 -4.60
C ILE A 152 16.23 -11.28 -4.07
N GLU A 153 16.82 -12.14 -4.92
CA GLU A 153 17.28 -13.47 -4.50
C GLU A 153 18.37 -13.35 -3.42
N LYS A 154 19.26 -12.37 -3.57
CA LYS A 154 20.31 -12.10 -2.59
C LYS A 154 19.73 -11.59 -1.27
N VAL A 155 18.75 -10.70 -1.29
CA VAL A 155 18.10 -10.17 -0.08
C VAL A 155 17.38 -11.28 0.67
N TYR A 156 16.66 -12.15 -0.03
CA TYR A 156 15.91 -13.25 0.57
C TYR A 156 16.78 -14.49 0.92
N SER A 157 18.07 -14.50 0.54
CA SER A 157 18.98 -15.64 0.84
C SER A 157 19.31 -15.78 2.32
N ASP A 158 19.26 -14.70 3.10
CA ASP A 158 19.49 -14.71 4.55
C ASP A 158 18.44 -13.87 5.29
N THR A 159 17.43 -14.53 5.83
CA THR A 159 16.32 -13.90 6.54
C THR A 159 16.52 -13.79 8.05
N ARG A 160 17.75 -14.02 8.55
CA ARG A 160 18.03 -13.75 9.97
C ARG A 160 17.82 -12.27 10.27
N LYS A 161 17.24 -12.04 11.43
CA LYS A 161 16.86 -10.69 11.87
C LYS A 161 18.04 -9.71 11.88
N ASP A 162 19.19 -10.17 12.41
CA ASP A 162 20.42 -9.38 12.51
C ASP A 162 21.06 -9.04 11.16
N VAL A 163 20.65 -9.70 10.09
CA VAL A 163 21.07 -9.43 8.70
C VAL A 163 19.99 -8.65 7.93
N LEU A 164 18.76 -9.13 7.96
CA LEU A 164 17.70 -8.61 7.11
C LEU A 164 17.19 -7.23 7.51
N LEU A 165 17.02 -6.93 8.83
CA LEU A 165 16.55 -5.61 9.25
C LEU A 165 17.54 -4.48 8.96
N PRO A 166 18.86 -4.62 9.20
CA PRO A 166 19.85 -3.63 8.76
C PRO A 166 19.85 -3.41 7.25
N LEU A 167 19.72 -4.49 6.46
CA LEU A 167 19.65 -4.38 5.00
C LEU A 167 18.37 -3.69 4.54
N ALA A 168 17.22 -3.99 5.15
CA ALA A 168 15.97 -3.30 4.86
C ALA A 168 16.05 -1.80 5.21
N ALA A 169 16.76 -1.43 6.29
CA ALA A 169 17.00 -0.05 6.64
C ALA A 169 17.88 0.65 5.60
N GLU A 170 18.94 0.01 5.11
CA GLU A 170 19.77 0.53 4.01
C GLU A 170 18.95 0.75 2.73
N ILE A 171 18.10 -0.22 2.35
CA ILE A 171 17.20 -0.10 1.21
C ILE A 171 16.24 1.09 1.39
N SER A 172 15.66 1.24 2.58
CA SER A 172 14.74 2.32 2.90
C SER A 172 15.38 3.70 2.80
N GLU A 173 16.59 3.88 3.33
CA GLU A 173 17.33 5.13 3.20
C GLU A 173 17.68 5.43 1.73
N LYS A 174 18.09 4.42 0.96
CA LYS A 174 18.32 4.59 -0.48
C LYS A 174 17.07 5.06 -1.22
N LEU A 175 15.89 4.54 -0.88
CA LEU A 175 14.63 4.99 -1.47
C LEU A 175 14.35 6.47 -1.16
N ARG A 176 14.58 6.91 0.07
CA ARG A 176 14.48 8.31 0.47
C ARG A 176 15.44 9.20 -0.32
N ASP A 177 16.70 8.79 -0.43
CA ASP A 177 17.71 9.53 -1.21
C ASP A 177 17.31 9.66 -2.68
N LEU A 178 16.77 8.59 -3.27
CA LEU A 178 16.30 8.58 -4.66
C LEU A 178 15.11 9.51 -4.92
N SER A 179 14.29 9.79 -3.89
CA SER A 179 13.17 10.73 -4.00
C SER A 179 13.62 12.19 -4.11
N GLY A 180 14.76 12.53 -3.52
CA GLY A 180 15.28 13.90 -3.46
C GLY A 180 14.47 14.85 -2.58
N LYS A 181 13.53 14.33 -1.76
CA LYS A 181 12.69 15.10 -0.82
C LYS A 181 12.54 14.37 0.53
N ASN A 182 11.91 15.02 1.50
CA ASN A 182 11.59 14.41 2.80
C ASN A 182 10.45 13.39 2.65
N GLN A 183 10.74 12.28 1.99
CA GLN A 183 9.79 11.17 1.82
C GLN A 183 9.84 10.25 3.03
N ASP A 184 8.68 9.82 3.51
CA ASP A 184 8.58 8.75 4.50
C ASP A 184 8.46 7.39 3.78
N VAL A 185 9.25 6.42 4.20
CA VAL A 185 9.27 5.07 3.63
C VAL A 185 8.87 4.07 4.70
N ILE A 186 7.86 3.26 4.41
CA ILE A 186 7.42 2.17 5.28
C ILE A 186 7.63 0.85 4.53
N ILE A 187 8.68 0.09 4.86
CA ILE A 187 8.84 -1.27 4.32
C ILE A 187 8.00 -2.21 5.16
N THR A 188 6.96 -2.78 4.56
CA THR A 188 5.98 -3.64 5.23
C THR A 188 6.33 -5.13 5.10
N GLY A 189 5.83 -5.93 6.03
CA GLY A 189 5.79 -7.37 5.87
C GLY A 189 7.15 -8.08 5.91
N ILE A 190 8.18 -7.52 6.57
CA ILE A 190 9.51 -8.13 6.64
C ILE A 190 9.44 -9.36 7.56
N LYS A 191 9.56 -10.55 6.98
CA LYS A 191 9.54 -11.83 7.69
C LYS A 191 10.96 -12.23 8.08
N CYS A 192 11.30 -12.08 9.37
CA CYS A 192 12.60 -12.48 9.89
C CYS A 192 12.54 -13.84 10.56
N ARG A 193 13.56 -14.65 10.33
CA ARG A 193 13.78 -15.86 11.12
C ARG A 193 14.39 -15.45 12.46
N ASP A 194 13.64 -15.68 13.53
CA ASP A 194 14.08 -15.52 14.92
C ASP A 194 13.98 -16.90 15.59
N ASP A 195 14.96 -17.25 16.43
CA ASP A 195 15.01 -18.56 17.08
C ASP A 195 13.90 -18.76 18.13
N THR A 196 13.19 -17.70 18.53
CA THR A 196 12.22 -17.74 19.64
C THR A 196 10.75 -17.79 19.17
N ALA A 197 10.41 -17.17 18.03
CA ALA A 197 9.06 -17.19 17.45
C ALA A 197 9.06 -16.57 16.04
N PRO A 198 8.06 -16.86 15.20
CA PRO A 198 7.87 -16.16 13.94
C PRO A 198 7.36 -14.74 14.20
N PHE A 199 8.11 -13.74 13.73
CA PHE A 199 7.72 -12.33 13.78
C PHE A 199 7.72 -11.71 12.39
N ILE A 200 6.84 -10.73 12.20
CA ILE A 200 6.78 -9.85 11.05
C ILE A 200 7.11 -8.42 11.51
N TYR A 201 7.86 -7.70 10.69
CA TYR A 201 8.31 -6.36 11.01
C TYR A 201 7.85 -5.37 9.94
N ASN A 202 7.45 -4.18 10.39
CA ASN A 202 7.31 -3.00 9.54
C ASN A 202 8.41 -2.01 9.92
N LEU A 203 9.17 -1.56 8.95
CA LEU A 203 10.30 -0.64 9.15
C LEU A 203 9.89 0.73 8.62
N VAL A 204 9.90 1.73 9.48
CA VAL A 204 9.51 3.11 9.16
C VAL A 204 10.74 4.00 9.17
N THR A 205 11.03 4.64 8.05
CA THR A 205 12.13 5.58 7.91
C THR A 205 11.60 6.96 7.55
N THR A 206 11.87 7.93 8.41
CA THR A 206 11.44 9.33 8.28
C THR A 206 12.65 10.26 8.38
N ALA A 207 12.43 11.56 8.35
CA ALA A 207 13.49 12.55 8.64
C ALA A 207 14.07 12.42 10.06
N ASN A 208 13.35 11.77 10.98
CA ASN A 208 13.77 11.57 12.37
C ASN A 208 14.60 10.30 12.59
N GLY A 209 14.77 9.49 11.55
CA GLY A 209 15.50 8.21 11.59
C GLY A 209 14.60 7.01 11.30
N THR A 210 15.12 5.82 11.60
CA THR A 210 14.46 4.55 11.30
C THR A 210 13.97 3.88 12.59
N THR A 211 12.70 3.48 12.60
CA THR A 211 12.06 2.70 13.67
C THR A 211 11.53 1.38 13.13
N THR A 212 11.37 0.40 14.01
CA THR A 212 10.90 -0.94 13.64
C THR A 212 9.74 -1.35 14.54
N HIS A 213 8.62 -1.68 13.95
CA HIS A 213 7.43 -2.17 14.64
C HIS A 213 7.31 -3.68 14.42
N ARG A 214 7.22 -4.45 15.51
CA ARG A 214 7.16 -5.90 15.50
C ARG A 214 5.75 -6.40 15.82
N SER A 215 5.26 -7.35 15.04
CA SER A 215 4.01 -8.07 15.31
C SER A 215 4.24 -9.58 15.25
N HIS A 216 3.34 -10.35 15.87
CA HIS A 216 3.36 -11.81 15.71
C HIS A 216 2.98 -12.18 14.26
N PHE A 217 3.66 -13.15 13.69
CA PHE A 217 3.37 -13.69 12.36
C PHE A 217 2.54 -14.97 12.49
N PHE A 218 1.38 -15.01 11.85
CA PHE A 218 0.43 -16.12 11.95
C PHE A 218 0.67 -17.27 10.96
N ASP A 219 1.79 -17.21 10.21
CA ASP A 219 2.14 -18.17 9.14
C ASP A 219 1.07 -18.35 8.06
N VAL A 220 0.24 -17.34 7.89
CA VAL A 220 -0.80 -17.24 6.85
C VAL A 220 -0.71 -15.86 6.23
N SER A 221 -0.80 -15.80 4.90
CA SER A 221 -0.91 -14.54 4.15
C SER A 221 -2.33 -14.36 3.66
N PHE A 222 -3.02 -13.33 4.14
CA PHE A 222 -4.35 -12.97 3.68
C PHE A 222 -4.29 -11.88 2.62
N SER A 223 -5.14 -12.00 1.59
CA SER A 223 -5.30 -10.95 0.58
C SER A 223 -5.78 -9.64 1.19
N GLY A 224 -5.31 -8.50 0.64
CA GLY A 224 -5.77 -7.16 1.03
C GLY A 224 -5.15 -6.59 2.31
N THR A 225 -4.23 -7.31 2.99
CA THR A 225 -3.57 -6.79 4.19
C THR A 225 -2.70 -5.56 3.89
N GLY A 226 -2.06 -5.49 2.71
CA GLY A 226 -1.34 -4.30 2.23
C GLY A 226 -2.28 -3.12 2.04
N ASP A 227 -3.42 -3.32 1.36
CA ASP A 227 -4.43 -2.27 1.13
C ASP A 227 -5.01 -1.73 2.45
N LEU A 228 -5.29 -2.61 3.41
CA LEU A 228 -5.74 -2.21 4.75
C LEU A 228 -4.68 -1.37 5.46
N PHE A 229 -3.41 -1.81 5.43
CA PHE A 229 -2.30 -1.09 6.03
C PHE A 229 -2.15 0.29 5.42
N ALA A 230 -2.01 0.40 4.09
CA ALA A 230 -1.86 1.67 3.38
C ALA A 230 -3.06 2.60 3.60
N SER A 231 -4.29 2.05 3.67
CA SER A 231 -5.49 2.84 3.94
C SER A 231 -5.51 3.42 5.36
N VAL A 232 -5.04 2.66 6.38
CA VAL A 232 -4.90 3.19 7.75
C VAL A 232 -3.82 4.27 7.80
N ILE A 233 -2.67 4.07 7.12
CA ILE A 233 -1.63 5.11 7.00
C ILE A 233 -2.22 6.37 6.38
N CYS A 234 -2.89 6.25 5.23
CA CYS A 234 -3.48 7.39 4.51
C CYS A 234 -4.41 8.20 5.43
N GLY A 235 -5.40 7.55 6.03
CA GLY A 235 -6.37 8.24 6.90
C GLY A 235 -5.73 8.84 8.15
N SER A 236 -4.80 8.13 8.80
CA SER A 236 -4.10 8.61 9.99
C SER A 236 -3.24 9.83 9.68
N ARG A 237 -2.47 9.80 8.58
CA ARG A 237 -1.64 10.93 8.14
C ARG A 237 -2.50 12.16 7.82
N LEU A 238 -3.63 11.99 7.15
CA LEU A 238 -4.58 13.08 6.87
C LEU A 238 -5.19 13.66 8.15
N ASN A 239 -5.30 12.88 9.21
CA ASN A 239 -5.77 13.32 10.52
C ASN A 239 -4.64 13.88 11.41
N GLY A 240 -3.41 14.03 10.90
CA GLY A 240 -2.30 14.69 11.58
C GLY A 240 -1.43 13.80 12.47
N PHE A 241 -1.62 12.47 12.43
CA PHE A 241 -0.68 11.55 13.09
C PHE A 241 0.66 11.54 12.36
N SER A 242 1.75 11.31 13.08
CA SER A 242 3.07 11.04 12.48
C SER A 242 3.05 9.72 11.69
N THR A 243 4.04 9.49 10.84
CA THR A 243 4.15 8.25 10.07
C THR A 243 4.40 7.05 10.98
N GLU A 244 5.16 7.23 12.05
CA GLU A 244 5.43 6.23 13.08
C GLU A 244 4.14 5.85 13.83
N GLU A 245 3.36 6.83 14.30
CA GLU A 245 2.06 6.60 14.95
C GLU A 245 1.06 5.93 14.00
N ALA A 246 1.02 6.35 12.74
CA ALA A 246 0.16 5.76 11.71
C ALA A 246 0.53 4.28 11.46
N ALA A 247 1.83 3.95 11.41
CA ALA A 247 2.32 2.58 11.22
C ALA A 247 2.00 1.69 12.43
N GLU A 248 2.11 2.21 13.66
CA GLU A 248 1.70 1.49 14.87
C GLU A 248 0.20 1.19 14.86
N ARG A 249 -0.64 2.19 14.53
CA ARG A 249 -2.10 2.02 14.40
C ARG A 249 -2.46 0.97 13.33
N ALA A 250 -1.81 1.05 12.16
CA ALA A 250 -2.03 0.09 11.08
C ALA A 250 -1.61 -1.34 11.47
N GLY A 251 -0.45 -1.48 12.10
CA GLY A 251 0.05 -2.76 12.61
C GLY A 251 -0.88 -3.38 13.65
N LYS A 252 -1.37 -2.58 14.61
CA LYS A 252 -2.34 -3.04 15.62
C LYS A 252 -3.67 -3.47 14.99
N PHE A 253 -4.23 -2.63 14.12
CA PHE A 253 -5.49 -2.92 13.41
C PHE A 253 -5.41 -4.22 12.61
N LEU A 254 -4.31 -4.43 11.89
CA LEU A 254 -4.09 -5.68 11.15
C LEU A 254 -3.90 -6.88 12.07
N TYR A 255 -3.12 -6.73 13.12
CA TYR A 255 -2.92 -7.83 14.08
C TYR A 255 -4.24 -8.30 14.68
N ASP A 256 -5.09 -7.39 15.16
CA ASP A 256 -6.37 -7.72 15.77
C ASP A 256 -7.33 -8.35 14.74
N SER A 257 -7.33 -7.82 13.51
CA SER A 257 -8.15 -8.36 12.41
C SER A 257 -7.70 -9.76 11.99
N ILE A 258 -6.40 -10.02 11.87
CA ILE A 258 -5.86 -11.34 11.51
C ILE A 258 -6.11 -12.33 12.66
N ALA A 259 -5.86 -11.94 13.91
CA ALA A 259 -6.08 -12.79 15.07
C ALA A 259 -7.56 -13.24 15.20
N ASP A 260 -8.51 -12.36 14.91
CA ASP A 260 -9.94 -12.72 14.86
C ASP A 260 -10.24 -13.66 13.69
N THR A 261 -9.68 -13.36 12.52
CA THR A 261 -9.88 -14.19 11.30
C THR A 261 -9.35 -15.61 11.47
N MET A 262 -8.25 -15.79 12.21
CA MET A 262 -7.66 -17.12 12.50
C MET A 262 -8.58 -18.00 13.37
N ASN A 263 -9.61 -17.43 14.00
CA ASN A 263 -10.60 -18.20 14.75
C ASN A 263 -11.78 -18.67 13.89
N ASP A 264 -11.85 -18.22 12.63
CA ASP A 264 -12.88 -18.57 11.67
C ASP A 264 -12.28 -19.42 10.53
N ASP A 265 -13.11 -20.15 9.79
CA ASP A 265 -12.72 -20.92 8.59
C ASP A 265 -12.60 -19.99 7.35
N THR A 266 -12.13 -18.76 7.53
CA THR A 266 -11.99 -17.79 6.44
C THR A 266 -10.81 -18.16 5.54
N ALA A 267 -11.08 -18.35 4.25
CA ALA A 267 -10.03 -18.66 3.29
C ALA A 267 -9.07 -17.45 3.09
N PRO A 268 -7.76 -17.67 2.89
CA PRO A 268 -6.80 -16.58 2.71
C PRO A 268 -7.17 -15.57 1.61
N ASN A 269 -7.80 -16.05 0.54
CA ASN A 269 -8.26 -15.20 -0.57
C ASN A 269 -9.50 -14.35 -0.24
N ASP A 270 -10.27 -14.71 0.80
CA ASP A 270 -11.41 -13.90 1.23
C ASP A 270 -10.97 -12.61 1.96
N GLY A 271 -9.73 -12.57 2.42
CA GLY A 271 -9.18 -11.47 3.21
C GLY A 271 -9.52 -11.58 4.69
N VAL A 272 -9.12 -10.58 5.47
CA VAL A 272 -9.29 -10.59 6.92
C VAL A 272 -10.65 -10.00 7.38
N ASN A 273 -11.14 -10.40 8.53
CA ASN A 273 -12.38 -9.91 9.15
C ASN A 273 -12.16 -8.59 9.88
N PHE A 274 -11.84 -7.54 9.12
CA PHE A 274 -11.48 -6.22 9.66
C PHE A 274 -12.69 -5.37 10.09
N GLU A 275 -13.88 -5.68 9.63
CA GLU A 275 -15.09 -4.87 9.82
C GLU A 275 -15.42 -4.63 11.29
N LYS A 276 -15.16 -5.62 12.15
CA LYS A 276 -15.37 -5.54 13.60
C LYS A 276 -14.46 -4.49 14.27
N PHE A 277 -13.28 -4.23 13.67
CA PHE A 277 -12.23 -3.38 14.22
C PHE A 277 -12.25 -1.95 13.66
N LEU A 278 -13.11 -1.64 12.68
CA LEU A 278 -13.24 -0.29 12.13
C LEU A 278 -13.46 0.79 13.19
N ARG A 279 -14.18 0.46 14.27
CA ARG A 279 -14.41 1.38 15.40
C ARG A 279 -13.13 1.81 16.14
N GLU A 280 -12.04 1.04 16.04
CA GLU A 280 -10.76 1.36 16.66
C GLU A 280 -9.99 2.43 15.88
N LEU A 281 -10.42 2.70 14.66
CA LEU A 281 -9.87 3.72 13.78
C LEU A 281 -10.58 5.08 13.91
N MET A 282 -11.74 5.11 14.61
CA MET A 282 -12.58 6.30 14.78
C MET A 282 -11.98 7.32 15.73
#